data_2661f27e3198bac9c24a6552415515df
#
_entry.id   2661f27e3198bac9c24a6552415515df
#
_cell.length_a   1.000
_cell.length_b   1.000
_cell.length_c   1.000
_cell.angle_alpha   90.00
_cell.angle_beta   90.00
_cell.angle_gamma   90.00
#
_symmetry.space_group_name_H-M   'P 1'
#
loop_
_entity.id
_entity.type
_entity.pdbx_description
1 polymer ?
#
loop_
_entity_poly.entity_id
_entity_poly.type
_entity_poly.pdbx_seq_one_letter_code
_entity_poly.pdbx_strand_id
1 'polypeptide(L)'
;MKLKETLNLGKTAFPMRAGLPNKEPIWQKEWDQAKLYQRRQELNEGKPHFILHDGPPYANGNIHVGHAMNKISKDIIVRSKSMAGYYAPYIPGWDTHGLPIEQVLAKQGVKRKELDLVEYLNMCRDYALSQVEKQKEDFKRLGVSGDWENPYVTLTPDYEAAQIRVFGEMAKKGYIYRGAKPVYWSWSSESALAEAEIEYHDLVSTSLYYANRVKDGKGVLDTDTYIVVWTTTPFTITASRGLTVGADIDYVVVQPAGESRKFVVASELLNSLSEKFGWADVQVLATYRGQELNHIVTVHPWDTAVDELVILGDHVTTDSGTGIVHTAPGFGEDDYNVGVANDLEVFVTVNERGIMMENAGPDFAGQFYDKVAPTVIEKLGDLLLAQEEISHSYPFDWRTKKPIIWRAVPQWFASVSKFRQEILDEIEKVKFHSEWGKVRLYNMIRDRGDWVISRQRAWGVPLPIFYAEDGTPIMTAETIEHVAQLFEEHGSIVWWKRGAKDLLPEGFTHSGSPNGEFTKETDIMDVWFDSGSSWN
;
A
#
# COMPACT_ATOMS: atom_id res chain seq x y z
N MET A 1 36.67 48.49 -45.60
CA MET A 1 37.00 47.54 -44.52
C MET A 1 35.69 47.08 -43.89
N LYS A 2 35.38 45.80 -43.91
CA LYS A 2 34.14 45.29 -43.27
C LYS A 2 34.36 45.23 -41.78
N LEU A 3 33.43 45.73 -40.95
CA LEU A 3 33.52 45.73 -39.48
C LEU A 3 33.90 44.34 -38.90
N LYS A 4 33.51 43.25 -39.59
CA LYS A 4 33.86 41.89 -39.21
C LYS A 4 35.38 41.61 -39.31
N GLU A 5 36.14 42.34 -40.13
CA GLU A 5 37.58 42.17 -40.32
C GLU A 5 38.40 42.94 -39.25
N THR A 6 37.75 43.80 -38.45
CA THR A 6 38.38 44.51 -37.35
C THR A 6 38.30 43.77 -36.01
N LEU A 7 37.58 42.65 -35.96
CA LEU A 7 37.44 41.84 -34.74
C LEU A 7 38.69 40.98 -34.54
N ASN A 8 39.34 41.18 -33.41
CA ASN A 8 40.49 40.39 -32.98
C ASN A 8 40.02 39.07 -32.36
N LEU A 9 39.37 38.22 -33.17
CA LEU A 9 38.95 36.90 -32.75
C LEU A 9 40.14 35.92 -32.77
N GLY A 10 40.43 35.31 -31.64
CA GLY A 10 41.43 34.26 -31.54
C GLY A 10 41.09 33.11 -32.49
N LYS A 11 42.08 32.63 -33.25
CA LYS A 11 41.96 31.44 -34.06
C LYS A 11 42.31 30.21 -33.21
N THR A 12 41.41 29.25 -33.15
CA THR A 12 41.62 28.02 -32.41
C THR A 12 41.30 26.80 -33.29
N ALA A 13 42.05 25.72 -33.12
CA ALA A 13 41.75 24.42 -33.71
C ALA A 13 40.64 23.67 -32.98
N PHE A 14 40.23 24.14 -31.82
CA PHE A 14 39.08 23.58 -31.12
C PHE A 14 37.80 23.80 -31.93
N PRO A 15 37.03 22.73 -32.18
CA PRO A 15 35.78 22.84 -32.93
C PRO A 15 34.77 23.68 -32.14
N MET A 16 34.07 24.61 -32.81
CA MET A 16 33.04 25.46 -32.21
C MET A 16 31.86 24.68 -31.63
N ARG A 17 31.65 23.46 -32.13
CA ARG A 17 30.62 22.51 -31.60
C ARG A 17 31.33 21.25 -31.15
N ALA A 18 31.01 20.78 -29.96
CA ALA A 18 31.57 19.55 -29.38
C ALA A 18 31.23 18.32 -30.24
N GLY A 19 30.02 18.30 -30.85
CA GLY A 19 29.57 17.16 -31.68
C GLY A 19 29.40 15.86 -30.89
N LEU A 20 29.02 15.98 -29.58
CA LEU A 20 28.94 14.88 -28.64
C LEU A 20 28.06 13.72 -29.12
N PRO A 21 26.88 13.93 -29.73
CA PRO A 21 26.05 12.82 -30.20
C PRO A 21 26.77 11.86 -31.16
N ASN A 22 27.77 12.36 -31.93
CA ASN A 22 28.56 11.56 -32.85
C ASN A 22 29.83 10.99 -32.22
N LYS A 23 30.44 11.67 -31.25
CA LYS A 23 31.70 11.28 -30.62
C LYS A 23 31.54 10.30 -29.49
N GLU A 24 30.52 10.50 -28.66
CA GLU A 24 30.29 9.67 -27.48
C GLU A 24 30.12 8.18 -27.82
N PRO A 25 29.35 7.76 -28.83
CA PRO A 25 29.26 6.36 -29.21
C PRO A 25 30.61 5.74 -29.60
N ILE A 26 31.49 6.54 -30.21
CA ILE A 26 32.83 6.08 -30.58
C ILE A 26 33.67 5.84 -29.33
N TRP A 27 33.67 6.81 -28.39
CA TRP A 27 34.38 6.68 -27.12
C TRP A 27 33.85 5.53 -26.27
N GLN A 28 32.53 5.36 -26.18
CA GLN A 28 31.92 4.25 -25.46
C GLN A 28 32.36 2.89 -26.03
N LYS A 29 32.38 2.75 -27.35
CA LYS A 29 32.89 1.54 -28.01
C LYS A 29 34.37 1.31 -27.70
N GLU A 30 35.20 2.33 -27.69
CA GLU A 30 36.60 2.24 -27.30
C GLU A 30 36.77 1.79 -25.84
N TRP A 31 35.95 2.31 -24.92
CA TRP A 31 35.93 1.93 -23.49
C TRP A 31 35.55 0.46 -23.30
N ASP A 32 34.55 -0.02 -24.03
CA ASP A 32 34.10 -1.41 -24.00
C ASP A 32 35.18 -2.34 -24.53
N GLN A 33 35.78 -2.00 -25.69
CA GLN A 33 36.90 -2.77 -26.28
C GLN A 33 38.12 -2.82 -25.35
N ALA A 34 38.40 -1.73 -24.64
CA ALA A 34 39.48 -1.65 -23.68
C ALA A 34 39.14 -2.33 -22.34
N LYS A 35 37.93 -2.83 -22.17
CA LYS A 35 37.40 -3.38 -20.89
C LYS A 35 37.67 -2.43 -19.73
N LEU A 36 37.37 -1.14 -19.91
CA LEU A 36 37.78 -0.09 -18.98
C LEU A 36 37.22 -0.29 -17.57
N TYR A 37 35.96 -0.77 -17.42
CA TYR A 37 35.36 -1.08 -16.13
C TYR A 37 36.16 -2.18 -15.41
N GLN A 38 36.40 -3.31 -16.06
CA GLN A 38 37.11 -4.47 -15.49
C GLN A 38 38.53 -4.09 -15.07
N ARG A 39 39.29 -3.41 -15.93
CA ARG A 39 40.63 -2.90 -15.59
C ARG A 39 40.66 -2.00 -14.37
N ARG A 40 39.63 -1.16 -14.23
CA ARG A 40 39.50 -0.30 -13.05
C ARG A 40 39.27 -1.11 -11.77
N GLN A 41 38.48 -2.19 -11.84
CA GLN A 41 38.28 -3.09 -10.70
C GLN A 41 39.59 -3.82 -10.36
N GLU A 42 40.29 -4.38 -11.34
CA GLU A 42 41.60 -5.06 -11.17
C GLU A 42 42.63 -4.14 -10.53
N LEU A 43 42.74 -2.88 -10.96
CA LEU A 43 43.68 -1.89 -10.40
C LEU A 43 43.37 -1.53 -8.93
N ASN A 44 42.16 -1.73 -8.50
CA ASN A 44 41.71 -1.41 -7.14
C ASN A 44 41.49 -2.67 -6.28
N GLU A 45 41.79 -3.84 -6.80
CA GLU A 45 41.70 -5.08 -6.02
C GLU A 45 42.56 -5.01 -4.76
N GLY A 46 42.02 -5.50 -3.64
CA GLY A 46 42.68 -5.44 -2.33
C GLY A 46 42.70 -4.08 -1.62
N LYS A 47 42.11 -3.03 -2.24
CA LYS A 47 41.94 -1.72 -1.58
C LYS A 47 40.65 -1.68 -0.75
N PRO A 48 40.48 -0.66 0.14
CA PRO A 48 39.26 -0.49 0.90
C PRO A 48 38.02 -0.50 0.03
N HIS A 49 37.01 -1.22 0.46
CA HIS A 49 35.76 -1.35 -0.32
C HIS A 49 34.88 -0.12 -0.16
N PHE A 50 34.24 0.28 -1.25
CA PHE A 50 33.14 1.21 -1.27
C PHE A 50 32.02 0.64 -2.15
N ILE A 51 31.03 0.07 -1.52
CA ILE A 51 29.88 -0.55 -2.22
C ILE A 51 28.74 0.46 -2.28
N LEU A 52 28.35 0.83 -3.50
CA LEU A 52 27.13 1.59 -3.75
C LEU A 52 26.07 0.62 -4.28
N HIS A 53 25.14 0.26 -3.39
CA HIS A 53 24.03 -0.61 -3.76
C HIS A 53 23.08 0.09 -4.74
N ASP A 54 22.71 -0.59 -5.81
CA ASP A 54 21.76 -0.06 -6.80
C ASP A 54 20.33 -0.33 -6.37
N GLY A 55 19.52 0.71 -6.11
CA GLY A 55 18.08 0.56 -6.07
C GLY A 55 17.59 0.25 -7.49
N PRO A 56 17.00 -0.93 -7.74
CA PRO A 56 16.75 -1.41 -9.09
C PRO A 56 15.62 -0.58 -9.74
N PRO A 57 15.83 -0.06 -10.97
CA PRO A 57 14.73 0.51 -11.73
C PRO A 57 13.75 -0.58 -12.12
N TYR A 58 12.49 -0.19 -12.30
CA TYR A 58 11.45 -1.10 -12.74
C TYR A 58 11.57 -1.37 -14.25
N ALA A 59 11.51 -2.66 -14.64
CA ALA A 59 11.69 -3.11 -16.03
C ALA A 59 10.43 -2.89 -16.87
N ASN A 60 10.04 -1.62 -17.08
CA ASN A 60 8.86 -1.28 -17.87
C ASN A 60 9.01 0.06 -18.57
N GLY A 61 8.99 0.04 -19.89
CA GLY A 61 9.03 1.23 -20.73
C GLY A 61 10.41 1.88 -20.88
N ASN A 62 10.41 3.07 -21.46
CA ASN A 62 11.63 3.83 -21.72
C ASN A 62 12.17 4.45 -20.44
N ILE A 63 13.49 4.65 -20.38
CA ILE A 63 14.07 5.49 -19.34
C ILE A 63 13.61 6.96 -19.49
N HIS A 64 13.60 7.67 -18.40
CA HIS A 64 13.26 9.10 -18.34
C HIS A 64 14.29 9.89 -17.55
N VAL A 65 14.15 11.21 -17.49
CA VAL A 65 15.11 12.11 -16.81
C VAL A 65 15.40 11.70 -15.35
N GLY A 66 14.41 11.18 -14.63
CA GLY A 66 14.61 10.68 -13.25
C GLY A 66 15.58 9.48 -13.22
N HIS A 67 15.45 8.53 -14.15
CA HIS A 67 16.40 7.42 -14.30
C HIS A 67 17.82 7.93 -14.64
N ALA A 68 17.91 8.88 -15.58
CA ALA A 68 19.20 9.46 -15.97
C ALA A 68 19.87 10.17 -14.78
N MET A 69 19.13 10.99 -14.04
CA MET A 69 19.64 11.67 -12.85
C MET A 69 20.15 10.69 -11.80
N ASN A 70 19.38 9.63 -11.51
CA ASN A 70 19.74 8.61 -10.53
C ASN A 70 21.02 7.87 -10.94
N LYS A 71 21.05 7.31 -12.16
CA LYS A 71 22.18 6.49 -12.64
C LYS A 71 23.45 7.30 -12.85
N ILE A 72 23.37 8.52 -13.41
CA ILE A 72 24.53 9.39 -13.61
C ILE A 72 25.10 9.83 -12.25
N SER A 73 24.25 10.19 -11.27
CA SER A 73 24.72 10.56 -9.93
C SER A 73 25.46 9.40 -9.25
N LYS A 74 24.94 8.18 -9.35
CA LYS A 74 25.61 6.97 -8.86
C LYS A 74 26.96 6.73 -9.55
N ASP A 75 26.99 6.88 -10.88
CA ASP A 75 28.22 6.71 -11.66
C ASP A 75 29.31 7.71 -11.27
N ILE A 76 28.95 8.97 -11.04
CA ILE A 76 29.88 10.01 -10.54
C ILE A 76 30.46 9.60 -9.19
N ILE A 77 29.64 9.10 -8.25
CA ILE A 77 30.09 8.67 -6.94
C ILE A 77 31.05 7.47 -7.08
N VAL A 78 30.66 6.44 -7.81
CA VAL A 78 31.46 5.21 -8.00
C VAL A 78 32.80 5.53 -8.66
N ARG A 79 32.82 6.34 -9.73
CA ARG A 79 34.05 6.78 -10.39
C ARG A 79 34.94 7.59 -9.46
N SER A 80 34.35 8.56 -8.74
CA SER A 80 35.09 9.39 -7.77
C SER A 80 35.76 8.54 -6.71
N LYS A 81 35.03 7.57 -6.13
CA LYS A 81 35.58 6.67 -5.12
C LYS A 81 36.67 5.76 -5.68
N SER A 82 36.47 5.20 -6.86
CA SER A 82 37.47 4.39 -7.55
C SER A 82 38.75 5.20 -7.83
N MET A 83 38.64 6.45 -8.30
CA MET A 83 39.78 7.35 -8.53
C MET A 83 40.47 7.76 -7.21
N ALA A 84 39.74 7.79 -6.10
CA ALA A 84 40.28 8.04 -4.77
C ALA A 84 40.95 6.80 -4.12
N GLY A 85 41.03 5.70 -4.87
CA GLY A 85 41.74 4.50 -4.44
C GLY A 85 40.91 3.47 -3.66
N TYR A 86 39.58 3.48 -3.85
CA TYR A 86 38.69 2.43 -3.34
C TYR A 86 38.41 1.36 -4.37
N TYR A 87 38.25 0.12 -3.93
CA TYR A 87 37.59 -0.91 -4.72
C TYR A 87 36.08 -0.62 -4.71
N ALA A 88 35.57 -0.13 -5.84
CA ALA A 88 34.19 0.37 -5.94
C ALA A 88 33.45 -0.31 -7.11
N PRO A 89 33.06 -1.59 -6.95
CA PRO A 89 32.24 -2.28 -7.94
C PRO A 89 30.82 -1.66 -7.96
N TYR A 90 30.20 -1.69 -9.14
CA TYR A 90 28.80 -1.31 -9.32
C TYR A 90 28.08 -2.38 -10.14
N ILE A 91 27.15 -3.05 -9.49
CA ILE A 91 26.31 -4.08 -10.06
C ILE A 91 24.92 -3.46 -10.29
N PRO A 92 24.51 -3.22 -11.55
CA PRO A 92 23.17 -2.72 -11.84
C PRO A 92 22.11 -3.77 -11.56
N GLY A 93 20.90 -3.33 -11.17
CA GLY A 93 19.79 -4.24 -10.93
C GLY A 93 18.52 -3.82 -11.63
N TRP A 94 17.56 -4.75 -11.75
CA TRP A 94 16.21 -4.52 -12.24
C TRP A 94 15.16 -5.21 -11.38
N ASP A 95 14.10 -4.46 -11.08
CA ASP A 95 12.86 -4.96 -10.50
C ASP A 95 11.90 -5.33 -11.65
N THR A 96 11.37 -6.57 -11.63
CA THR A 96 10.76 -7.17 -12.83
C THR A 96 9.37 -7.75 -12.61
N HIS A 97 8.83 -7.72 -11.40
CA HIS A 97 7.52 -8.27 -11.10
C HIS A 97 6.45 -7.18 -10.91
N GLY A 98 5.19 -7.59 -10.80
CA GLY A 98 4.08 -6.76 -10.37
C GLY A 98 3.18 -6.23 -11.47
N LEU A 99 2.18 -5.49 -11.03
CA LEU A 99 1.06 -4.97 -11.83
C LEU A 99 1.43 -4.21 -13.10
N PRO A 100 2.49 -3.37 -13.17
CA PRO A 100 2.74 -2.59 -14.37
C PRO A 100 2.97 -3.42 -15.63
N ILE A 101 3.57 -4.60 -15.51
CA ILE A 101 3.78 -5.52 -16.64
C ILE A 101 2.44 -6.14 -17.06
N GLU A 102 1.64 -6.60 -16.10
CA GLU A 102 0.29 -7.12 -16.38
C GLU A 102 -0.58 -6.08 -17.11
N GLN A 103 -0.50 -4.81 -16.69
CA GLN A 103 -1.22 -3.71 -17.35
C GLN A 103 -0.79 -3.46 -18.79
N VAL A 104 0.51 -3.59 -19.10
CA VAL A 104 0.98 -3.43 -20.47
C VAL A 104 0.44 -4.56 -21.35
N LEU A 105 0.51 -5.81 -20.89
CA LEU A 105 -0.06 -6.93 -21.61
C LEU A 105 -1.57 -6.77 -21.82
N ALA A 106 -2.31 -6.32 -20.80
CA ALA A 106 -3.73 -6.03 -20.93
C ALA A 106 -4.02 -4.93 -21.97
N LYS A 107 -3.21 -3.85 -22.02
CA LYS A 107 -3.31 -2.80 -23.05
C LYS A 107 -2.98 -3.32 -24.45
N GLN A 108 -2.16 -4.36 -24.57
CA GLN A 108 -1.87 -5.06 -25.82
C GLN A 108 -2.97 -6.05 -26.22
N GLY A 109 -4.05 -6.14 -25.44
CA GLY A 109 -5.19 -7.01 -25.73
C GLY A 109 -5.09 -8.42 -25.12
N VAL A 110 -4.06 -8.69 -24.31
CA VAL A 110 -3.91 -9.98 -23.63
C VAL A 110 -4.92 -10.05 -22.47
N LYS A 111 -5.79 -11.05 -22.50
CA LYS A 111 -6.81 -11.28 -21.48
C LYS A 111 -6.41 -12.46 -20.59
N ARG A 112 -5.89 -12.18 -19.41
CA ARG A 112 -5.40 -13.17 -18.45
C ARG A 112 -6.38 -14.34 -18.23
N LYS A 113 -7.69 -14.04 -18.10
CA LYS A 113 -8.73 -15.04 -17.79
C LYS A 113 -9.03 -16.01 -18.95
N GLU A 114 -8.56 -15.70 -20.17
CA GLU A 114 -8.76 -16.52 -21.37
C GLU A 114 -7.53 -17.42 -21.69
N LEU A 115 -6.42 -17.26 -20.94
CA LEU A 115 -5.16 -17.99 -21.15
C LEU A 115 -4.88 -18.97 -20.00
N ASP A 116 -4.08 -19.98 -20.29
CA ASP A 116 -3.41 -20.78 -19.26
C ASP A 116 -2.50 -19.86 -18.41
N LEU A 117 -2.50 -20.06 -17.09
CA LEU A 117 -1.76 -19.18 -16.18
C LEU A 117 -0.26 -19.22 -16.46
N VAL A 118 0.31 -20.40 -16.75
CA VAL A 118 1.75 -20.54 -17.00
C VAL A 118 2.14 -19.87 -18.32
N GLU A 119 1.28 -19.96 -19.34
CA GLU A 119 1.47 -19.23 -20.61
C GLU A 119 1.50 -17.71 -20.36
N TYR A 120 0.53 -17.21 -19.61
CA TYR A 120 0.47 -15.77 -19.24
C TYR A 120 1.72 -15.32 -18.48
N LEU A 121 2.19 -16.10 -17.51
CA LEU A 121 3.40 -15.79 -16.72
C LEU A 121 4.66 -15.75 -17.60
N ASN A 122 4.77 -16.66 -18.58
CA ASN A 122 5.87 -16.62 -19.55
C ASN A 122 5.82 -15.35 -20.40
N MET A 123 4.64 -14.90 -20.83
CA MET A 123 4.51 -13.62 -21.55
C MET A 123 4.97 -12.44 -20.70
N CYS A 124 4.63 -12.41 -19.41
CA CYS A 124 5.11 -11.38 -18.47
C CYS A 124 6.64 -11.40 -18.36
N ARG A 125 7.24 -12.59 -18.21
CA ARG A 125 8.68 -12.79 -18.12
C ARG A 125 9.40 -12.29 -19.37
N ASP A 126 8.93 -12.71 -20.54
CA ASP A 126 9.56 -12.33 -21.81
C ASP A 126 9.49 -10.81 -22.04
N TYR A 127 8.36 -10.21 -21.70
CA TYR A 127 8.23 -8.75 -21.75
C TYR A 127 9.22 -8.08 -20.79
N ALA A 128 9.28 -8.51 -19.51
CA ALA A 128 10.20 -7.94 -18.52
C ALA A 128 11.66 -8.00 -18.99
N LEU A 129 12.13 -9.17 -19.47
CA LEU A 129 13.48 -9.35 -19.98
C LEU A 129 13.76 -8.45 -21.19
N SER A 130 12.80 -8.28 -22.09
CA SER A 130 12.93 -7.34 -23.21
C SER A 130 13.14 -5.89 -22.77
N GLN A 131 12.49 -5.48 -21.67
CA GLN A 131 12.65 -4.15 -21.11
C GLN A 131 13.97 -3.98 -20.36
N VAL A 132 14.47 -5.02 -19.68
CA VAL A 132 15.80 -5.04 -19.08
C VAL A 132 16.87 -4.74 -20.14
N GLU A 133 16.87 -5.49 -21.25
CA GLU A 133 17.85 -5.29 -22.32
C GLU A 133 17.74 -3.89 -22.94
N LYS A 134 16.54 -3.41 -23.18
CA LYS A 134 16.32 -2.06 -23.71
C LYS A 134 16.87 -0.97 -22.78
N GLN A 135 16.53 -1.02 -21.49
CA GLN A 135 16.99 -0.03 -20.52
C GLN A 135 18.51 -0.14 -20.28
N LYS A 136 19.08 -1.34 -20.33
CA LYS A 136 20.53 -1.58 -20.26
C LYS A 136 21.27 -0.81 -21.34
N GLU A 137 20.82 -0.91 -22.59
CA GLU A 137 21.42 -0.16 -23.70
C GLU A 137 21.27 1.37 -23.51
N ASP A 138 20.12 1.82 -23.05
CA ASP A 138 19.90 3.24 -22.75
C ASP A 138 20.83 3.76 -21.62
N PHE A 139 21.03 2.99 -20.56
CA PHE A 139 21.95 3.34 -19.47
C PHE A 139 23.42 3.31 -19.91
N LYS A 140 23.82 2.33 -20.72
CA LYS A 140 25.14 2.31 -21.35
C LYS A 140 25.34 3.54 -22.24
N ARG A 141 24.30 3.95 -22.98
CA ARG A 141 24.35 5.17 -23.80
C ARG A 141 24.51 6.45 -22.99
N LEU A 142 24.00 6.51 -21.74
CA LEU A 142 24.29 7.61 -20.80
C LEU A 142 25.74 7.62 -20.29
N GLY A 143 26.55 6.60 -20.62
CA GLY A 143 27.93 6.47 -20.19
C GLY A 143 28.11 5.92 -18.77
N VAL A 144 27.07 5.35 -18.19
CA VAL A 144 27.13 4.73 -16.85
C VAL A 144 28.01 3.48 -16.90
N SER A 145 28.97 3.39 -16.00
CA SER A 145 29.94 2.30 -15.90
C SER A 145 29.53 1.31 -14.80
N GLY A 146 29.45 0.04 -15.14
CA GLY A 146 29.05 -1.02 -14.20
C GLY A 146 29.28 -2.41 -14.79
N ASP A 147 28.99 -3.43 -14.00
CA ASP A 147 28.98 -4.83 -14.47
C ASP A 147 27.68 -5.13 -15.20
N TRP A 148 27.63 -4.72 -16.46
CA TRP A 148 26.45 -4.91 -17.32
C TRP A 148 26.26 -6.36 -17.79
N GLU A 149 27.29 -7.20 -17.63
CA GLU A 149 27.23 -8.61 -18.03
C GLU A 149 26.62 -9.48 -16.93
N ASN A 150 26.75 -9.05 -15.67
CA ASN A 150 26.24 -9.77 -14.51
C ASN A 150 25.34 -8.87 -13.63
N PRO A 151 24.25 -8.32 -14.17
CA PRO A 151 23.29 -7.56 -13.37
C PRO A 151 22.51 -8.49 -12.46
N TYR A 152 21.94 -7.98 -11.35
CA TYR A 152 20.93 -8.73 -10.65
C TYR A 152 19.53 -8.40 -11.22
N VAL A 153 18.69 -9.40 -11.38
CA VAL A 153 17.34 -9.27 -11.93
C VAL A 153 16.38 -10.07 -11.06
N THR A 154 15.36 -9.44 -10.50
CA THR A 154 14.53 -10.06 -9.45
C THR A 154 13.75 -11.30 -9.90
N LEU A 155 13.60 -11.52 -11.21
CA LEU A 155 12.96 -12.72 -11.79
C LEU A 155 13.93 -13.89 -12.08
N THR A 156 15.21 -13.78 -11.71
CA THR A 156 16.11 -14.92 -11.90
C THR A 156 15.87 -15.99 -10.83
N PRO A 157 16.00 -17.29 -11.16
CA PRO A 157 15.70 -18.38 -10.24
C PRO A 157 16.47 -18.31 -8.93
N ASP A 158 17.74 -17.96 -8.96
CA ASP A 158 18.63 -17.76 -7.81
C ASP A 158 18.16 -16.60 -6.92
N TYR A 159 17.72 -15.48 -7.53
CA TYR A 159 17.19 -14.33 -6.81
C TYR A 159 15.85 -14.67 -6.14
N GLU A 160 14.93 -15.30 -6.87
CA GLU A 160 13.63 -15.74 -6.32
C GLU A 160 13.83 -16.70 -5.15
N ALA A 161 14.78 -17.64 -5.24
CA ALA A 161 15.13 -18.55 -4.15
C ALA A 161 15.70 -17.82 -2.93
N ALA A 162 16.60 -16.85 -3.13
CA ALA A 162 17.15 -16.02 -2.06
C ALA A 162 16.03 -15.23 -1.37
N GLN A 163 15.09 -14.67 -2.11
CA GLN A 163 13.91 -13.97 -1.60
C GLN A 163 13.03 -14.87 -0.73
N ILE A 164 12.79 -16.13 -1.15
CA ILE A 164 12.05 -17.12 -0.36
C ILE A 164 12.77 -17.39 0.98
N ARG A 165 14.10 -17.47 0.98
CA ARG A 165 14.90 -17.65 2.21
C ARG A 165 14.79 -16.45 3.15
N VAL A 166 14.79 -15.21 2.63
CA VAL A 166 14.53 -13.98 3.42
C VAL A 166 13.14 -14.04 4.07
N PHE A 167 12.11 -14.41 3.31
CA PHE A 167 10.78 -14.62 3.86
C PHE A 167 10.80 -15.69 4.97
N GLY A 168 11.52 -16.78 4.78
CA GLY A 168 11.68 -17.86 5.76
C GLY A 168 12.27 -17.40 7.08
N GLU A 169 13.30 -16.57 7.05
CA GLU A 169 13.90 -16.00 8.26
C GLU A 169 12.92 -15.06 8.99
N MET A 170 12.11 -14.30 8.27
CA MET A 170 11.07 -13.48 8.87
C MET A 170 9.96 -14.32 9.49
N ALA A 171 9.53 -15.38 8.81
CA ALA A 171 8.51 -16.33 9.31
C ALA A 171 9.01 -17.04 10.59
N LYS A 172 10.25 -17.51 10.60
CA LYS A 172 10.91 -18.14 11.76
C LYS A 172 10.96 -17.22 12.98
N LYS A 173 11.17 -15.93 12.78
CA LYS A 173 11.15 -14.91 13.84
C LYS A 173 9.72 -14.50 14.26
N GLY A 174 8.69 -15.06 13.63
CA GLY A 174 7.30 -14.74 13.92
C GLY A 174 6.88 -13.34 13.46
N TYR A 175 7.55 -12.78 12.46
CA TYR A 175 7.19 -11.48 11.88
C TYR A 175 6.08 -11.60 10.83
N ILE A 176 5.91 -12.79 10.24
CA ILE A 176 4.85 -13.06 9.26
C ILE A 176 3.61 -13.59 9.99
N TYR A 177 2.47 -12.98 9.75
CA TYR A 177 1.20 -13.39 10.34
C TYR A 177 0.03 -13.13 9.40
N ARG A 178 -1.07 -13.87 9.58
CA ARG A 178 -2.32 -13.66 8.88
C ARG A 178 -3.27 -12.83 9.74
N GLY A 179 -3.94 -11.85 9.16
CA GLY A 179 -4.92 -11.01 9.85
C GLY A 179 -6.02 -10.54 8.90
N ALA A 180 -7.22 -10.31 9.43
CA ALA A 180 -8.32 -9.67 8.72
C ALA A 180 -8.44 -8.23 9.21
N LYS A 181 -7.63 -7.34 8.67
CA LYS A 181 -7.60 -5.90 9.00
C LYS A 181 -7.98 -5.07 7.78
N PRO A 182 -8.55 -3.87 7.95
CA PRO A 182 -8.71 -2.94 6.84
C PRO A 182 -7.37 -2.63 6.17
N VAL A 183 -7.34 -2.78 4.87
CA VAL A 183 -6.20 -2.44 4.02
C VAL A 183 -6.66 -1.51 2.92
N TYR A 184 -5.73 -0.78 2.31
CA TYR A 184 -6.01 -0.09 1.05
C TYR A 184 -6.34 -1.14 -0.01
N TRP A 185 -7.56 -1.09 -0.50
CA TRP A 185 -8.07 -2.03 -1.49
C TRP A 185 -8.38 -1.32 -2.80
N SER A 186 -7.71 -1.72 -3.87
CA SER A 186 -8.01 -1.26 -5.21
C SER A 186 -9.05 -2.18 -5.85
N TRP A 187 -10.28 -1.74 -5.90
CA TRP A 187 -11.38 -2.45 -6.59
C TRP A 187 -11.13 -2.56 -8.10
N SER A 188 -10.43 -1.59 -8.69
CA SER A 188 -10.11 -1.54 -10.12
C SER A 188 -8.99 -2.50 -10.51
N SER A 189 -8.23 -2.95 -9.56
CA SER A 189 -7.17 -3.93 -9.73
C SER A 189 -7.42 -5.22 -8.94
N GLU A 190 -8.50 -5.29 -8.17
CA GLU A 190 -8.91 -6.43 -7.35
C GLU A 190 -7.77 -6.93 -6.43
N SER A 191 -7.06 -6.00 -5.76
CA SER A 191 -5.90 -6.34 -4.92
C SER A 191 -5.67 -5.34 -3.79
N ALA A 192 -5.07 -5.82 -2.70
CA ALA A 192 -4.52 -4.97 -1.66
C ALA A 192 -3.35 -4.12 -2.20
N LEU A 193 -3.15 -2.95 -1.59
CA LEU A 193 -2.06 -2.03 -1.86
C LEU A 193 -1.29 -1.73 -0.58
N ALA A 194 0.01 -1.46 -0.71
CA ALA A 194 0.81 -0.90 0.36
C ALA A 194 0.67 0.64 0.38
N GLU A 195 1.02 1.28 1.49
CA GLU A 195 1.02 2.74 1.62
C GLU A 195 1.85 3.44 0.53
N ALA A 196 2.98 2.85 0.13
CA ALA A 196 3.84 3.38 -0.94
C ALA A 196 3.20 3.34 -2.34
N GLU A 197 2.06 2.66 -2.50
CA GLU A 197 1.31 2.53 -3.74
C GLU A 197 0.08 3.47 -3.80
N ILE A 198 -0.03 4.38 -2.82
CA ILE A 198 -1.13 5.35 -2.69
C ILE A 198 -0.67 6.74 -3.09
N GLU A 199 -1.49 7.41 -3.88
CA GLU A 199 -1.38 8.85 -4.17
C GLU A 199 -2.64 9.54 -3.65
N TYR A 200 -2.48 10.74 -3.12
CA TYR A 200 -3.61 11.54 -2.64
C TYR A 200 -4.02 12.57 -3.70
N HIS A 201 -5.32 12.59 -4.00
CA HIS A 201 -5.94 13.58 -4.90
C HIS A 201 -7.23 14.10 -4.28
N ASP A 202 -7.64 15.30 -4.70
CA ASP A 202 -8.93 15.83 -4.28
C ASP A 202 -10.07 15.01 -4.93
N LEU A 203 -11.00 14.58 -4.08
CA LEU A 203 -12.22 13.87 -4.46
C LEU A 203 -13.43 14.64 -3.93
N VAL A 204 -14.43 14.83 -4.78
CA VAL A 204 -15.74 15.33 -4.35
C VAL A 204 -16.59 14.16 -3.91
N SER A 205 -17.06 14.19 -2.68
CA SER A 205 -17.88 13.13 -2.08
C SER A 205 -19.15 13.71 -1.49
N THR A 206 -20.25 12.94 -1.56
CA THR A 206 -21.47 13.26 -0.82
C THR A 206 -21.26 12.98 0.66
N SER A 207 -21.41 13.99 1.47
CA SER A 207 -21.30 13.94 2.93
C SER A 207 -22.70 14.01 3.54
N LEU A 208 -22.92 13.18 4.57
CA LEU A 208 -24.23 13.05 5.23
C LEU A 208 -24.13 13.31 6.73
N TYR A 209 -25.07 14.08 7.25
CA TYR A 209 -25.33 14.25 8.68
C TYR A 209 -26.62 13.54 9.04
N TYR A 210 -26.57 12.57 9.92
CA TYR A 210 -27.74 11.78 10.29
C TYR A 210 -27.74 11.45 11.79
N ALA A 211 -28.90 11.04 12.29
CA ALA A 211 -29.13 10.87 13.72
C ALA A 211 -29.49 9.43 14.06
N ASN A 212 -28.78 8.83 15.04
CA ASN A 212 -29.02 7.49 15.54
C ASN A 212 -29.79 7.56 16.86
N ARG A 213 -30.92 6.87 16.93
CA ARG A 213 -31.79 6.87 18.09
C ARG A 213 -31.16 6.10 19.26
N VAL A 214 -31.18 6.66 20.46
CA VAL A 214 -30.79 5.98 21.71
C VAL A 214 -31.79 4.86 22.02
N LYS A 215 -31.28 3.64 22.23
CA LYS A 215 -32.02 2.46 22.68
C LYS A 215 -31.89 2.27 24.19
N ASP A 216 -30.68 2.36 24.71
CA ASP A 216 -30.34 2.27 26.13
C ASP A 216 -29.33 3.36 26.48
N GLY A 217 -29.79 4.40 27.13
CA GLY A 217 -28.98 5.56 27.51
C GLY A 217 -28.22 5.42 28.82
N LYS A 218 -28.22 4.25 29.46
CA LYS A 218 -27.49 3.93 30.71
C LYS A 218 -27.79 4.91 31.87
N GLY A 219 -28.97 5.54 31.88
CA GLY A 219 -29.34 6.55 32.84
C GLY A 219 -28.76 7.95 32.58
N VAL A 220 -28.03 8.14 31.50
CA VAL A 220 -27.45 9.42 31.06
C VAL A 220 -28.34 10.08 30.01
N LEU A 221 -28.76 9.33 28.98
CA LEU A 221 -29.63 9.81 27.90
C LEU A 221 -30.99 9.12 27.93
N ASP A 222 -32.03 9.86 27.54
CA ASP A 222 -33.38 9.31 27.36
C ASP A 222 -33.52 8.66 25.99
N THR A 223 -34.50 7.79 25.78
CA THR A 223 -34.76 7.08 24.51
C THR A 223 -35.38 7.93 23.39
N ASP A 224 -35.75 9.19 23.69
CA ASP A 224 -36.14 10.23 22.74
C ASP A 224 -34.94 11.09 22.25
N THR A 225 -33.73 10.73 22.65
CA THR A 225 -32.49 11.37 22.29
C THR A 225 -31.88 10.67 21.05
N TYR A 226 -31.27 11.46 20.18
CA TYR A 226 -30.62 11.02 18.96
C TYR A 226 -29.18 11.52 18.95
N ILE A 227 -28.23 10.63 18.69
CA ILE A 227 -26.81 10.96 18.53
C ILE A 227 -26.54 11.29 17.07
N VAL A 228 -26.04 12.51 16.80
CA VAL A 228 -25.81 12.99 15.43
C VAL A 228 -24.40 12.67 14.99
N VAL A 229 -24.29 11.99 13.86
CA VAL A 229 -23.02 11.58 13.25
C VAL A 229 -22.83 12.16 11.85
N TRP A 230 -21.60 12.16 11.39
CA TRP A 230 -21.24 12.65 10.08
C TRP A 230 -20.34 11.65 9.37
N THR A 231 -20.56 11.47 8.05
CA THR A 231 -19.73 10.62 7.21
C THR A 231 -19.56 11.20 5.81
N THR A 232 -18.41 10.92 5.20
CA THR A 232 -18.09 11.20 3.78
C THR A 232 -18.19 9.95 2.91
N THR A 233 -18.49 8.80 3.51
CA THR A 233 -18.56 7.48 2.87
C THR A 233 -19.91 6.83 3.16
N PRO A 234 -21.01 7.26 2.51
CA PRO A 234 -22.37 6.77 2.82
C PRO A 234 -22.52 5.26 2.81
N PHE A 235 -21.78 4.55 1.94
CA PHE A 235 -21.84 3.09 1.83
C PHE A 235 -21.43 2.36 3.12
N THR A 236 -20.54 2.96 3.94
CA THR A 236 -20.04 2.32 5.18
C THR A 236 -21.09 2.30 6.28
N ILE A 237 -22.17 3.09 6.17
CA ILE A 237 -23.29 3.04 7.14
C ILE A 237 -23.89 1.63 7.15
N THR A 238 -23.93 0.91 6.01
CA THR A 238 -24.42 -0.49 5.96
C THR A 238 -23.62 -1.45 6.84
N ALA A 239 -22.43 -1.05 7.26
CA ALA A 239 -21.51 -1.84 8.07
C ALA A 239 -21.23 -1.22 9.44
N SER A 240 -21.94 -0.16 9.80
CA SER A 240 -21.79 0.51 11.08
C SER A 240 -22.10 -0.45 12.24
N ARG A 241 -21.25 -0.43 13.28
CA ARG A 241 -21.40 -1.24 14.50
C ARG A 241 -21.25 -0.42 15.78
N GLY A 242 -20.89 0.84 15.65
CA GLY A 242 -20.73 1.72 16.80
C GLY A 242 -20.63 3.18 16.43
N LEU A 243 -20.61 4.01 17.44
CA LEU A 243 -20.39 5.45 17.37
C LEU A 243 -19.21 5.79 18.27
N THR A 244 -18.21 6.49 17.75
CA THR A 244 -17.03 6.85 18.54
C THR A 244 -17.09 8.31 18.98
N VAL A 245 -16.82 8.55 20.27
CA VAL A 245 -16.74 9.87 20.92
C VAL A 245 -15.37 10.07 21.54
N GLY A 246 -14.91 11.31 21.62
CA GLY A 246 -13.66 11.67 22.31
C GLY A 246 -13.89 11.76 23.83
N ALA A 247 -13.10 11.05 24.63
CA ALA A 247 -13.28 10.98 26.10
C ALA A 247 -13.35 12.36 26.77
N ASP A 248 -12.50 13.29 26.34
CA ASP A 248 -12.34 14.63 26.92
C ASP A 248 -13.10 15.73 26.18
N ILE A 249 -13.91 15.38 25.17
CA ILE A 249 -14.76 16.33 24.44
C ILE A 249 -16.06 16.54 25.20
N ASP A 250 -16.53 17.80 25.25
CA ASP A 250 -17.84 18.15 25.82
C ASP A 250 -18.93 17.98 24.75
N TYR A 251 -19.96 17.20 25.09
CA TYR A 251 -21.15 16.97 24.28
C TYR A 251 -22.37 17.58 24.92
N VAL A 252 -23.21 18.23 24.12
CA VAL A 252 -24.45 18.85 24.60
C VAL A 252 -25.66 18.08 24.07
N VAL A 253 -26.62 17.89 24.98
CA VAL A 253 -27.96 17.45 24.60
C VAL A 253 -28.80 18.69 24.34
N VAL A 254 -29.31 18.81 23.11
CA VAL A 254 -30.03 19.99 22.67
C VAL A 254 -31.42 19.64 22.16
N GLN A 255 -32.35 20.60 22.28
CA GLN A 255 -33.68 20.52 21.68
C GLN A 255 -33.95 21.81 20.89
N PRO A 256 -34.04 21.75 19.57
CA PRO A 256 -34.44 22.89 18.74
C PRO A 256 -35.93 23.23 18.92
N ALA A 257 -36.29 24.49 18.78
CA ALA A 257 -37.68 24.92 18.88
C ALA A 257 -38.55 24.24 17.83
N GLY A 258 -39.70 23.70 18.27
CA GLY A 258 -40.66 22.98 17.44
C GLY A 258 -40.30 21.52 17.14
N GLU A 259 -39.15 21.04 17.64
CA GLU A 259 -38.74 19.65 17.51
C GLU A 259 -39.01 18.89 18.82
N SER A 260 -39.57 17.69 18.71
CA SER A 260 -39.81 16.84 19.89
C SER A 260 -38.61 15.98 20.27
N ARG A 261 -37.70 15.75 19.31
CA ARG A 261 -36.47 14.96 19.48
C ARG A 261 -35.40 15.80 20.18
N LYS A 262 -34.56 15.13 20.94
CA LYS A 262 -33.33 15.69 21.50
C LYS A 262 -32.14 15.20 20.69
N PHE A 263 -31.12 16.03 20.52
CA PHE A 263 -29.93 15.69 19.74
C PHE A 263 -28.66 15.86 20.55
N VAL A 264 -27.67 14.98 20.30
CA VAL A 264 -26.34 15.06 20.91
C VAL A 264 -25.33 15.42 19.83
N VAL A 265 -24.56 16.49 20.08
CA VAL A 265 -23.45 16.95 19.25
C VAL A 265 -22.32 17.47 20.14
N ALA A 266 -21.09 17.60 19.61
CA ALA A 266 -20.03 18.26 20.34
C ALA A 266 -20.36 19.73 20.61
N SER A 267 -20.10 20.20 21.83
CA SER A 267 -20.46 21.55 22.31
C SER A 267 -19.85 22.65 21.43
N GLU A 268 -18.58 22.47 21.01
CA GLU A 268 -17.85 23.42 20.17
C GLU A 268 -18.48 23.61 18.79
N LEU A 269 -19.15 22.57 18.26
CA LEU A 269 -19.75 22.57 16.94
C LEU A 269 -21.24 22.99 16.93
N LEU A 270 -21.86 23.20 18.11
CA LEU A 270 -23.29 23.46 18.20
C LEU A 270 -23.77 24.60 17.31
N ASN A 271 -23.06 25.73 17.32
CA ASN A 271 -23.48 26.92 16.55
C ASN A 271 -23.45 26.66 15.03
N SER A 272 -22.38 26.08 14.52
CA SER A 272 -22.22 25.79 13.08
C SER A 272 -23.21 24.70 12.64
N LEU A 273 -23.46 23.70 13.48
CA LEU A 273 -24.43 22.65 13.20
C LEU A 273 -25.87 23.16 13.26
N SER A 274 -26.19 24.05 14.20
CA SER A 274 -27.53 24.67 14.27
C SER A 274 -27.85 25.48 13.01
N GLU A 275 -26.86 26.25 12.51
CA GLU A 275 -27.01 26.96 11.23
C GLU A 275 -27.20 25.98 10.06
N LYS A 276 -26.39 24.95 9.99
CA LYS A 276 -26.43 23.92 8.94
C LYS A 276 -27.76 23.15 8.90
N PHE A 277 -28.32 22.80 10.07
CA PHE A 277 -29.56 22.05 10.17
C PHE A 277 -30.81 22.95 10.16
N GLY A 278 -30.62 24.27 10.14
CA GLY A 278 -31.74 25.23 10.22
C GLY A 278 -32.44 25.22 11.60
N TRP A 279 -31.74 24.84 12.64
CA TRP A 279 -32.29 24.85 14.01
C TRP A 279 -32.39 26.27 14.54
N ALA A 280 -33.58 26.66 14.94
CA ALA A 280 -33.82 27.92 15.60
C ALA A 280 -34.04 27.73 17.13
N ASP A 281 -33.66 28.73 17.91
CA ASP A 281 -33.90 28.79 19.36
C ASP A 281 -33.54 27.45 20.07
N VAL A 282 -32.29 27.00 19.88
CA VAL A 282 -31.82 25.72 20.42
C VAL A 282 -31.64 25.80 21.93
N GLN A 283 -32.37 24.97 22.68
CA GLN A 283 -32.21 24.84 24.11
C GLN A 283 -31.19 23.77 24.45
N VAL A 284 -30.13 24.12 25.19
CA VAL A 284 -29.20 23.16 25.78
C VAL A 284 -29.83 22.60 27.07
N LEU A 285 -30.05 21.28 27.07
CA LEU A 285 -30.70 20.58 28.20
C LEU A 285 -29.69 20.01 29.19
N ALA A 286 -28.57 19.51 28.69
CA ALA A 286 -27.50 18.91 29.50
C ALA A 286 -26.16 18.98 28.75
N THR A 287 -25.08 18.83 29.51
CA THR A 287 -23.72 18.71 28.97
C THR A 287 -23.05 17.51 29.63
N TYR A 288 -22.37 16.68 28.83
CA TYR A 288 -21.68 15.49 29.30
C TYR A 288 -20.27 15.45 28.69
N ARG A 289 -19.32 14.89 29.42
CA ARG A 289 -18.05 14.47 28.84
C ARG A 289 -18.25 13.21 28.00
N GLY A 290 -17.47 13.03 26.92
CA GLY A 290 -17.57 11.83 26.11
C GLY A 290 -17.40 10.54 26.89
N GLN A 291 -16.57 10.55 27.95
CA GLN A 291 -16.44 9.42 28.88
C GLN A 291 -17.76 9.00 29.52
N GLU A 292 -18.68 9.94 29.79
CA GLU A 292 -19.98 9.66 30.38
C GLU A 292 -20.97 9.03 29.39
N LEU A 293 -20.72 9.22 28.07
CA LEU A 293 -21.54 8.64 27.00
C LEU A 293 -21.09 7.21 26.63
N ASN A 294 -19.98 6.74 27.18
CA ASN A 294 -19.43 5.42 26.86
C ASN A 294 -20.42 4.30 27.21
N HIS A 295 -20.51 3.30 26.35
CA HIS A 295 -21.42 2.14 26.44
C HIS A 295 -22.92 2.46 26.32
N ILE A 296 -23.33 3.66 25.94
CA ILE A 296 -24.68 3.94 25.47
C ILE A 296 -24.94 3.10 24.22
N VAL A 297 -26.18 2.59 24.10
CA VAL A 297 -26.58 1.79 22.94
C VAL A 297 -27.52 2.60 22.07
N THR A 298 -27.23 2.70 20.79
CA THR A 298 -28.12 3.25 19.77
C THR A 298 -28.62 2.17 18.83
N VAL A 299 -29.60 2.48 18.02
CA VAL A 299 -30.15 1.61 16.99
C VAL A 299 -29.59 2.05 15.64
N HIS A 300 -29.15 1.10 14.84
CA HIS A 300 -28.77 1.38 13.44
C HIS A 300 -29.92 2.06 12.68
N PRO A 301 -29.67 3.06 11.81
CA PRO A 301 -30.71 3.95 11.27
C PRO A 301 -31.84 3.25 10.51
N TRP A 302 -31.60 2.10 9.89
CA TRP A 302 -32.65 1.35 9.18
C TRP A 302 -32.68 -0.15 9.48
N ASP A 303 -31.70 -0.70 10.18
CA ASP A 303 -31.71 -2.09 10.63
C ASP A 303 -31.86 -2.17 12.15
N THR A 304 -33.10 -2.21 12.60
CA THR A 304 -33.43 -2.19 14.04
C THR A 304 -32.97 -3.45 14.80
N ALA A 305 -32.48 -4.48 14.10
CA ALA A 305 -31.88 -5.66 14.72
C ALA A 305 -30.40 -5.45 15.09
N VAL A 306 -29.77 -4.42 14.54
CA VAL A 306 -28.37 -4.06 14.81
C VAL A 306 -28.32 -2.97 15.88
N ASP A 307 -27.66 -3.28 16.97
CA ASP A 307 -27.34 -2.33 18.03
C ASP A 307 -25.96 -1.72 17.76
N GLU A 308 -25.82 -0.40 17.91
CA GLU A 308 -24.56 0.32 17.79
C GLU A 308 -24.13 0.81 19.16
N LEU A 309 -22.91 0.48 19.55
CA LEU A 309 -22.34 0.85 20.85
C LEU A 309 -21.61 2.19 20.76
N VAL A 310 -21.88 3.11 21.67
CA VAL A 310 -21.05 4.31 21.84
C VAL A 310 -19.75 3.91 22.54
N ILE A 311 -18.61 4.21 21.92
CA ILE A 311 -17.28 3.85 22.40
C ILE A 311 -16.35 5.06 22.40
N LEU A 312 -15.20 4.95 23.08
CA LEU A 312 -14.21 6.01 23.16
C LEU A 312 -13.11 5.82 22.08
N GLY A 313 -12.65 6.92 21.49
CA GLY A 313 -11.53 6.91 20.54
C GLY A 313 -10.79 8.25 20.52
N ASP A 314 -9.45 8.15 20.47
CA ASP A 314 -8.57 9.33 20.49
C ASP A 314 -8.49 10.05 19.13
N HIS A 315 -8.99 9.44 18.05
CA HIS A 315 -9.03 10.00 16.69
C HIS A 315 -10.20 10.99 16.48
N VAL A 316 -11.12 11.09 17.44
CA VAL A 316 -12.26 12.02 17.34
C VAL A 316 -11.79 13.44 17.58
N THR A 317 -12.11 14.35 16.65
CA THR A 317 -11.79 15.77 16.73
C THR A 317 -13.05 16.63 16.58
N THR A 318 -12.93 17.93 16.88
CA THR A 318 -13.99 18.94 16.70
C THR A 318 -13.69 19.91 15.56
N ASP A 319 -12.74 19.58 14.68
CA ASP A 319 -12.38 20.43 13.54
C ASP A 319 -13.45 20.41 12.44
N SER A 320 -14.22 19.32 12.36
CA SER A 320 -15.30 19.13 11.36
C SER A 320 -16.33 18.11 11.84
N GLY A 321 -17.43 17.96 11.08
CA GLY A 321 -18.47 16.98 11.36
C GLY A 321 -19.32 17.35 12.56
N THR A 322 -19.56 16.40 13.46
CA THR A 322 -20.41 16.54 14.66
C THR A 322 -19.64 16.32 15.96
N GLY A 323 -18.34 15.99 15.87
CA GLY A 323 -17.55 15.50 17.01
C GLY A 323 -17.91 14.07 17.43
N ILE A 324 -18.68 13.36 16.61
CA ILE A 324 -19.05 11.94 16.79
C ILE A 324 -18.91 11.24 15.45
N VAL A 325 -18.17 10.14 15.44
CA VAL A 325 -17.85 9.38 14.24
C VAL A 325 -18.66 8.06 14.24
N HIS A 326 -19.35 7.75 13.13
CA HIS A 326 -19.86 6.40 12.98
C HIS A 326 -18.71 5.43 12.77
N THR A 327 -18.79 4.24 13.35
CA THR A 327 -17.68 3.29 13.37
C THR A 327 -18.05 2.02 12.64
N ALA A 328 -17.33 1.78 11.52
CA ALA A 328 -17.45 0.59 10.70
C ALA A 328 -16.11 -0.17 10.69
N PRO A 329 -15.86 -1.11 11.62
CA PRO A 329 -14.56 -1.77 11.80
C PRO A 329 -14.00 -2.47 10.56
N GLY A 330 -14.85 -2.75 9.56
CA GLY A 330 -14.46 -3.34 8.28
C GLY A 330 -13.90 -2.34 7.26
N PHE A 331 -13.99 -1.01 7.49
CA PHE A 331 -13.75 0.02 6.48
C PHE A 331 -12.85 1.19 6.93
N GLY A 332 -12.15 1.08 8.05
CA GLY A 332 -11.22 2.08 8.55
C GLY A 332 -10.24 1.50 9.55
N GLU A 333 -8.99 1.98 9.56
CA GLU A 333 -7.97 1.48 10.49
C GLU A 333 -8.29 1.93 11.92
N ASP A 334 -8.67 3.20 12.12
CA ASP A 334 -9.07 3.71 13.44
C ASP A 334 -10.34 3.01 13.92
N ASP A 335 -11.35 2.86 13.06
CA ASP A 335 -12.60 2.14 13.34
C ASP A 335 -12.33 0.68 13.74
N TYR A 336 -11.39 0.02 13.04
CA TYR A 336 -10.98 -1.34 13.36
C TYR A 336 -10.34 -1.42 14.75
N ASN A 337 -9.38 -0.54 15.02
CA ASN A 337 -8.62 -0.57 16.28
C ASN A 337 -9.54 -0.34 17.49
N VAL A 338 -10.39 0.70 17.44
CA VAL A 338 -11.34 0.97 18.53
C VAL A 338 -12.46 -0.07 18.57
N GLY A 339 -12.90 -0.57 17.42
CA GLY A 339 -13.93 -1.59 17.32
C GLY A 339 -13.50 -2.92 17.94
N VAL A 340 -12.31 -3.44 17.59
CA VAL A 340 -11.77 -4.68 18.16
C VAL A 340 -11.51 -4.54 19.67
N ALA A 341 -11.04 -3.37 20.13
CA ALA A 341 -10.84 -3.11 21.56
C ALA A 341 -12.15 -3.12 22.36
N ASN A 342 -13.30 -2.99 21.70
CA ASN A 342 -14.65 -2.99 22.30
C ASN A 342 -15.50 -4.18 21.80
N ASP A 343 -14.88 -5.24 21.27
CA ASP A 343 -15.54 -6.46 20.79
C ASP A 343 -16.60 -6.22 19.68
N LEU A 344 -16.46 -5.14 18.89
CA LEU A 344 -17.36 -4.90 17.76
C LEU A 344 -17.03 -5.84 16.59
N GLU A 345 -18.08 -6.25 15.87
CA GLU A 345 -17.94 -7.09 14.70
C GLU A 345 -17.21 -6.37 13.56
N VAL A 346 -16.22 -7.04 12.97
CA VAL A 346 -15.57 -6.58 11.72
C VAL A 346 -16.43 -7.02 10.54
N PHE A 347 -17.39 -6.19 10.15
CA PHE A 347 -18.39 -6.49 9.14
C PHE A 347 -18.06 -5.80 7.82
N VAL A 348 -18.07 -6.57 6.72
CA VAL A 348 -17.73 -6.08 5.39
C VAL A 348 -18.90 -6.29 4.44
N THR A 349 -19.33 -5.22 3.77
CA THR A 349 -20.51 -5.20 2.90
C THR A 349 -20.18 -4.96 1.42
N VAL A 350 -18.89 -4.80 1.08
CA VAL A 350 -18.41 -4.55 -0.28
C VAL A 350 -17.45 -5.66 -0.70
N ASN A 351 -17.62 -6.22 -1.89
CA ASN A 351 -16.74 -7.26 -2.42
C ASN A 351 -15.45 -6.68 -3.04
N GLU A 352 -14.61 -7.56 -3.59
CA GLU A 352 -13.32 -7.20 -4.20
C GLU A 352 -13.41 -6.25 -5.39
N ARG A 353 -14.57 -6.16 -6.06
CA ARG A 353 -14.83 -5.29 -7.21
C ARG A 353 -15.52 -3.98 -6.88
N GLY A 354 -15.71 -3.70 -5.59
CA GLY A 354 -16.44 -2.52 -5.15
C GLY A 354 -17.97 -2.66 -5.26
N ILE A 355 -18.49 -3.89 -5.38
CA ILE A 355 -19.93 -4.14 -5.45
C ILE A 355 -20.46 -4.49 -4.06
N MET A 356 -21.55 -3.85 -3.67
CA MET A 356 -22.26 -4.15 -2.43
C MET A 356 -22.76 -5.59 -2.44
N MET A 357 -22.48 -6.33 -1.37
CA MET A 357 -22.85 -7.73 -1.21
C MET A 357 -24.28 -7.88 -0.66
N GLU A 358 -24.82 -9.10 -0.69
CA GLU A 358 -26.17 -9.40 -0.21
C GLU A 358 -26.36 -9.05 1.27
N ASN A 359 -25.30 -9.18 2.09
CA ASN A 359 -25.32 -8.83 3.51
C ASN A 359 -25.43 -7.32 3.80
N ALA A 360 -25.26 -6.47 2.78
CA ALA A 360 -25.57 -5.04 2.90
C ALA A 360 -27.10 -4.76 2.90
N GLY A 361 -27.89 -5.76 2.56
CA GLY A 361 -29.33 -5.68 2.41
C GLY A 361 -29.78 -5.61 0.95
N PRO A 362 -31.05 -6.00 0.67
CA PRO A 362 -31.57 -6.17 -0.68
C PRO A 362 -31.61 -4.87 -1.51
N ASP A 363 -31.72 -3.74 -0.84
CA ASP A 363 -31.77 -2.42 -1.51
C ASP A 363 -30.40 -1.97 -2.00
N PHE A 364 -29.31 -2.53 -1.45
CA PHE A 364 -27.93 -2.19 -1.77
C PHE A 364 -27.23 -3.23 -2.64
N ALA A 365 -27.60 -4.50 -2.48
CA ALA A 365 -26.95 -5.63 -3.14
C ALA A 365 -26.83 -5.43 -4.66
N GLY A 366 -25.62 -5.65 -5.20
CA GLY A 366 -25.32 -5.51 -6.62
C GLY A 366 -25.00 -4.09 -7.09
N GLN A 367 -25.22 -3.06 -6.27
CA GLN A 367 -24.82 -1.69 -6.60
C GLN A 367 -23.32 -1.49 -6.41
N PHE A 368 -22.72 -0.57 -7.18
CA PHE A 368 -21.36 -0.13 -6.96
C PHE A 368 -21.30 0.84 -5.77
N TYR A 369 -20.35 0.66 -4.85
CA TYR A 369 -20.29 1.37 -3.56
C TYR A 369 -20.40 2.90 -3.67
N ASP A 370 -19.81 3.49 -4.72
CA ASP A 370 -19.84 4.94 -4.97
C ASP A 370 -21.19 5.46 -5.47
N LYS A 371 -22.13 4.57 -5.80
CA LYS A 371 -23.45 4.90 -6.34
C LYS A 371 -24.60 4.71 -5.35
N VAL A 372 -24.31 4.29 -4.12
CA VAL A 372 -25.35 3.97 -3.14
C VAL A 372 -25.84 5.17 -2.34
N ALA A 373 -25.19 6.34 -2.42
CA ALA A 373 -25.58 7.52 -1.66
C ALA A 373 -27.09 7.87 -1.79
N PRO A 374 -27.72 7.86 -2.97
CA PRO A 374 -29.16 8.10 -3.08
C PRO A 374 -30.01 7.08 -2.31
N THR A 375 -29.65 5.79 -2.36
CA THR A 375 -30.35 4.73 -1.62
C THR A 375 -30.18 4.91 -0.12
N VAL A 376 -28.99 5.30 0.35
CA VAL A 376 -28.72 5.61 1.76
C VAL A 376 -29.59 6.79 2.23
N ILE A 377 -29.66 7.87 1.44
CA ILE A 377 -30.47 9.06 1.73
C ILE A 377 -31.95 8.68 1.88
N GLU A 378 -32.47 7.86 0.95
CA GLU A 378 -33.85 7.36 1.03
C GLU A 378 -34.09 6.54 2.31
N LYS A 379 -33.15 5.66 2.67
CA LYS A 379 -33.24 4.83 3.89
C LYS A 379 -33.17 5.64 5.19
N LEU A 380 -32.37 6.69 5.21
CA LEU A 380 -32.29 7.59 6.37
C LEU A 380 -33.59 8.35 6.61
N GLY A 381 -34.28 8.77 5.55
CA GLY A 381 -35.55 9.49 5.67
C GLY A 381 -35.47 10.66 6.64
N ASP A 382 -36.33 10.68 7.66
CA ASP A 382 -36.38 11.74 8.69
C ASP A 382 -35.17 11.75 9.66
N LEU A 383 -34.30 10.75 9.58
CA LEU A 383 -33.03 10.72 10.34
C LEU A 383 -31.92 11.53 9.66
N LEU A 384 -32.06 11.84 8.36
CA LEU A 384 -31.13 12.69 7.64
C LEU A 384 -31.36 14.15 8.05
N LEU A 385 -30.33 14.81 8.57
CA LEU A 385 -30.40 16.21 9.02
C LEU A 385 -29.85 17.17 7.96
N ALA A 386 -28.79 16.79 7.25
CA ALA A 386 -28.21 17.56 6.15
C ALA A 386 -27.38 16.67 5.21
N GLN A 387 -27.23 17.15 3.97
CA GLN A 387 -26.30 16.59 2.99
C GLN A 387 -25.55 17.73 2.29
N GLU A 388 -24.30 17.46 1.93
CA GLU A 388 -23.48 18.41 1.17
C GLU A 388 -22.42 17.70 0.32
N GLU A 389 -22.00 18.35 -0.74
CA GLU A 389 -20.84 17.91 -1.53
C GLU A 389 -19.60 18.54 -0.94
N ILE A 390 -18.60 17.72 -0.56
CA ILE A 390 -17.33 18.20 -0.03
C ILE A 390 -16.17 17.74 -0.91
N SER A 391 -15.17 18.61 -1.04
CA SER A 391 -13.89 18.25 -1.66
C SER A 391 -12.86 17.97 -0.57
N HIS A 392 -12.29 16.79 -0.59
CA HIS A 392 -11.30 16.39 0.39
C HIS A 392 -10.19 15.54 -0.23
N SER A 393 -9.03 15.50 0.41
CA SER A 393 -7.92 14.64 0.00
C SER A 393 -8.28 13.18 0.22
N TYR A 394 -8.20 12.37 -0.83
CA TYR A 394 -8.60 10.97 -0.80
C TYR A 394 -7.51 10.07 -1.41
N PRO A 395 -7.31 8.83 -0.91
CA PRO A 395 -6.31 7.91 -1.43
C PRO A 395 -6.75 7.28 -2.76
N PHE A 396 -5.83 7.25 -3.71
CA PHE A 396 -5.98 6.67 -5.04
C PHE A 396 -4.90 5.62 -5.28
N ASP A 397 -5.25 4.58 -6.00
CA ASP A 397 -4.29 3.62 -6.55
C ASP A 397 -3.36 4.34 -7.54
N TRP A 398 -2.07 4.36 -7.24
CA TRP A 398 -1.06 5.07 -8.01
C TRP A 398 -0.96 4.61 -9.48
N ARG A 399 -1.41 3.40 -9.80
CA ARG A 399 -1.34 2.81 -11.14
C ARG A 399 -2.63 2.97 -11.93
N THR A 400 -3.76 2.68 -11.32
CA THR A 400 -5.06 2.78 -12.01
C THR A 400 -5.63 4.18 -11.98
N LYS A 401 -5.12 5.04 -11.08
CA LYS A 401 -5.63 6.39 -10.84
C LYS A 401 -7.12 6.41 -10.48
N LYS A 402 -7.56 5.38 -9.76
CA LYS A 402 -8.92 5.26 -9.25
C LYS A 402 -8.91 5.37 -7.72
N PRO A 403 -9.97 5.93 -7.11
CA PRO A 403 -10.09 5.95 -5.66
C PRO A 403 -10.11 4.52 -5.12
N ILE A 404 -9.46 4.32 -3.98
CA ILE A 404 -9.46 3.03 -3.28
C ILE A 404 -10.62 2.97 -2.28
N ILE A 405 -10.83 1.80 -1.69
CA ILE A 405 -11.64 1.65 -0.48
C ILE A 405 -10.78 1.04 0.63
N TRP A 406 -11.03 1.44 1.88
CA TRP A 406 -10.58 0.63 3.01
C TRP A 406 -11.47 -0.62 3.07
N ARG A 407 -10.87 -1.80 3.21
CA ARG A 407 -11.63 -3.04 3.27
C ARG A 407 -10.89 -4.06 4.13
N ALA A 408 -11.54 -4.57 5.17
CA ALA A 408 -11.00 -5.69 5.95
C ALA A 408 -11.09 -6.98 5.13
N VAL A 409 -9.95 -7.58 4.89
CA VAL A 409 -9.83 -8.87 4.21
C VAL A 409 -8.72 -9.68 4.86
N PRO A 410 -8.82 -11.02 4.87
CA PRO A 410 -7.71 -11.86 5.27
C PRO A 410 -6.50 -11.60 4.37
N GLN A 411 -5.40 -11.16 4.97
CA GLN A 411 -4.14 -10.86 4.29
C GLN A 411 -2.96 -11.39 5.10
N TRP A 412 -1.81 -11.52 4.42
CA TRP A 412 -0.54 -11.78 5.07
C TRP A 412 0.20 -10.49 5.32
N PHE A 413 0.69 -10.33 6.54
CA PHE A 413 1.39 -9.14 7.02
C PHE A 413 2.80 -9.49 7.46
N ALA A 414 3.72 -8.55 7.23
CA ALA A 414 5.00 -8.48 7.91
C ALA A 414 4.90 -7.44 9.04
N SER A 415 5.10 -7.89 10.28
CA SER A 415 5.02 -7.02 11.45
C SER A 415 6.22 -6.07 11.48
N VAL A 416 5.98 -4.78 11.31
CA VAL A 416 6.98 -3.72 11.52
C VAL A 416 7.02 -3.33 13.00
N SER A 417 5.88 -3.41 13.67
CA SER A 417 5.74 -3.02 15.09
C SER A 417 6.69 -3.75 16.03
N LYS A 418 7.00 -5.04 15.75
CA LYS A 418 7.86 -5.89 16.60
C LYS A 418 9.32 -5.48 16.64
N PHE A 419 9.83 -4.79 15.61
CA PHE A 419 11.23 -4.39 15.51
C PHE A 419 11.42 -2.91 15.12
N ARG A 420 10.34 -2.11 15.18
CA ARG A 420 10.37 -0.68 14.86
C ARG A 420 11.44 0.07 15.63
N GLN A 421 11.52 -0.14 16.95
CA GLN A 421 12.48 0.55 17.79
C GLN A 421 13.92 0.23 17.39
N GLU A 422 14.21 -1.03 17.08
CA GLU A 422 15.54 -1.46 16.62
C GLU A 422 15.94 -0.72 15.32
N ILE A 423 15.01 -0.57 14.38
CA ILE A 423 15.28 0.19 13.13
C ILE A 423 15.53 1.67 13.45
N LEU A 424 14.72 2.28 14.32
CA LEU A 424 14.89 3.69 14.70
C LEU A 424 16.27 3.92 15.37
N ASP A 425 16.69 3.00 16.24
CA ASP A 425 18.00 3.06 16.89
C ASP A 425 19.16 2.88 15.88
N GLU A 426 18.97 2.05 14.85
CA GLU A 426 19.97 1.89 13.79
C GLU A 426 20.03 3.12 12.86
N ILE A 427 18.91 3.76 12.56
CA ILE A 427 18.88 5.02 11.78
C ILE A 427 19.70 6.10 12.46
N GLU A 428 19.71 6.17 13.81
CA GLU A 428 20.51 7.13 14.55
C GLU A 428 22.03 6.95 14.33
N LYS A 429 22.49 5.73 14.03
CA LYS A 429 23.89 5.39 13.79
C LYS A 429 24.33 5.64 12.34
N VAL A 430 23.39 5.78 11.41
CA VAL A 430 23.68 5.99 9.98
C VAL A 430 24.21 7.41 9.76
N LYS A 431 25.30 7.50 8.99
CA LYS A 431 25.83 8.80 8.54
C LYS A 431 25.09 9.27 7.28
N PHE A 432 24.18 10.19 7.46
CA PHE A 432 23.49 10.84 6.34
C PHE A 432 24.30 11.99 5.74
N HIS A 433 24.26 12.16 4.42
CA HIS A 433 24.84 13.32 3.75
C HIS A 433 23.94 14.56 3.82
N SER A 434 22.65 14.38 4.07
CA SER A 434 21.69 15.46 4.29
C SER A 434 20.81 15.14 5.51
N GLU A 435 20.71 16.08 6.43
CA GLU A 435 19.90 15.95 7.65
C GLU A 435 18.43 15.66 7.36
N TRP A 436 17.87 16.27 6.33
CA TRP A 436 16.48 16.02 5.95
C TRP A 436 16.22 14.55 5.58
N GLY A 437 17.21 13.86 5.02
CA GLY A 437 17.12 12.43 4.69
C GLY A 437 16.94 11.56 5.94
N LYS A 438 17.68 11.89 7.01
CA LYS A 438 17.55 11.23 8.30
C LYS A 438 16.17 11.43 8.91
N VAL A 439 15.74 12.68 9.00
CA VAL A 439 14.42 13.04 9.57
C VAL A 439 13.30 12.34 8.81
N ARG A 440 13.37 12.34 7.47
CA ARG A 440 12.36 11.68 6.62
C ARG A 440 12.30 10.18 6.88
N LEU A 441 13.46 9.50 6.86
CA LEU A 441 13.49 8.04 7.07
C LEU A 441 13.01 7.67 8.48
N TYR A 442 13.44 8.42 9.49
CA TYR A 442 13.01 8.23 10.87
C TYR A 442 11.48 8.32 11.02
N ASN A 443 10.88 9.41 10.50
CA ASN A 443 9.43 9.60 10.56
C ASN A 443 8.67 8.51 9.79
N MET A 444 9.15 8.12 8.61
CA MET A 444 8.53 7.04 7.83
C MET A 444 8.48 5.70 8.59
N ILE A 445 9.50 5.38 9.38
CA ILE A 445 9.51 4.15 10.17
C ILE A 445 8.70 4.30 11.46
N ARG A 446 8.79 5.45 12.12
CA ARG A 446 8.05 5.72 13.36
C ARG A 446 6.54 5.56 13.17
N ASP A 447 6.03 6.10 12.09
CA ASP A 447 4.58 6.21 11.84
C ASP A 447 4.03 5.05 10.98
N ARG A 448 4.90 4.13 10.52
CA ARG A 448 4.51 3.04 9.63
C ARG A 448 3.74 1.95 10.36
N GLY A 449 2.58 1.56 9.81
CA GLY A 449 1.86 0.34 10.21
C GLY A 449 2.57 -0.95 9.79
N ASP A 450 1.97 -2.10 10.13
CA ASP A 450 2.44 -3.39 9.65
C ASP A 450 2.23 -3.48 8.13
N TRP A 451 3.16 -4.13 7.44
CA TRP A 451 3.19 -4.17 5.99
C TRP A 451 2.34 -5.33 5.46
N VAL A 452 1.28 -5.03 4.70
CA VAL A 452 0.54 -6.04 3.94
C VAL A 452 1.42 -6.51 2.79
N ILE A 453 1.87 -7.79 2.84
CA ILE A 453 2.81 -8.35 1.85
C ILE A 453 2.11 -9.19 0.78
N SER A 454 0.87 -9.62 0.98
CA SER A 454 0.12 -10.43 0.02
C SER A 454 -0.54 -9.56 -1.05
N ARG A 455 -0.53 -10.04 -2.29
CA ARG A 455 -1.17 -9.43 -3.46
C ARG A 455 -1.95 -10.47 -4.25
N GLN A 456 -3.16 -10.14 -4.62
CA GLN A 456 -4.07 -10.98 -5.40
C GLN A 456 -3.78 -10.83 -6.91
N ARG A 457 -2.51 -11.08 -7.28
CA ARG A 457 -1.96 -10.93 -8.62
C ARG A 457 -1.37 -12.23 -9.13
N ALA A 458 -1.00 -12.25 -10.42
CA ALA A 458 -0.36 -13.41 -11.00
C ALA A 458 1.16 -13.25 -11.17
N TRP A 459 1.61 -12.08 -11.63
CA TRP A 459 3.01 -11.85 -11.97
C TRP A 459 3.80 -11.35 -10.76
N GLY A 460 4.45 -12.27 -10.07
CA GLY A 460 5.28 -12.04 -8.89
C GLY A 460 5.72 -13.35 -8.23
N VAL A 461 6.53 -13.24 -7.20
CA VAL A 461 6.99 -14.37 -6.41
C VAL A 461 5.87 -14.82 -5.46
N PRO A 462 5.37 -16.06 -5.55
CA PRO A 462 4.29 -16.54 -4.68
C PRO A 462 4.75 -16.64 -3.22
N LEU A 463 3.81 -16.46 -2.30
CA LEU A 463 4.03 -16.71 -0.88
C LEU A 463 4.22 -18.21 -0.63
N PRO A 464 5.33 -18.67 -0.03
CA PRO A 464 5.66 -20.09 0.13
C PRO A 464 4.90 -20.72 1.32
N ILE A 465 3.57 -20.62 1.31
CA ILE A 465 2.71 -21.02 2.41
C ILE A 465 1.79 -22.14 1.93
N PHE A 466 1.71 -23.20 2.72
CA PHE A 466 0.75 -24.27 2.52
C PHE A 466 -0.32 -24.24 3.60
N TYR A 467 -1.41 -24.93 3.38
CA TYR A 467 -2.49 -25.09 4.35
C TYR A 467 -2.79 -26.57 4.56
N ALA A 468 -2.91 -26.96 5.82
CA ALA A 468 -3.45 -28.24 6.20
C ALA A 468 -4.96 -28.30 5.92
N GLU A 469 -5.54 -29.51 6.00
CA GLU A 469 -7.00 -29.74 5.82
C GLU A 469 -7.86 -28.95 6.80
N ASP A 470 -7.37 -28.71 8.01
CA ASP A 470 -8.04 -27.89 9.03
C ASP A 470 -7.86 -26.37 8.83
N GLY A 471 -7.18 -25.95 7.76
CA GLY A 471 -6.89 -24.57 7.44
C GLY A 471 -5.68 -23.97 8.15
N THR A 472 -4.94 -24.78 8.93
CA THR A 472 -3.71 -24.32 9.60
C THR A 472 -2.64 -23.97 8.58
N PRO A 473 -2.05 -22.75 8.60
CA PRO A 473 -0.98 -22.38 7.68
C PRO A 473 0.34 -23.06 8.04
N ILE A 474 1.06 -23.52 7.03
CA ILE A 474 2.32 -24.23 7.12
C ILE A 474 3.40 -23.42 6.41
N MET A 475 4.38 -22.93 7.17
CA MET A 475 5.55 -22.20 6.69
C MET A 475 6.75 -22.50 7.61
N THR A 476 7.13 -23.78 7.66
CA THR A 476 8.25 -24.26 8.46
C THR A 476 9.58 -24.00 7.75
N ALA A 477 10.69 -24.03 8.49
CA ALA A 477 12.02 -23.88 7.88
C ALA A 477 12.27 -24.94 6.80
N GLU A 478 11.78 -26.18 7.01
CA GLU A 478 11.90 -27.28 6.06
C GLU A 478 11.11 -27.03 4.77
N THR A 479 9.83 -26.66 4.89
CA THR A 479 8.97 -26.42 3.70
C THR A 479 9.43 -25.23 2.90
N ILE A 480 9.87 -24.14 3.56
CA ILE A 480 10.37 -22.94 2.90
C ILE A 480 11.68 -23.20 2.17
N GLU A 481 12.65 -23.89 2.81
CA GLU A 481 13.91 -24.20 2.14
C GLU A 481 13.69 -25.16 0.95
N HIS A 482 12.79 -26.12 1.07
CA HIS A 482 12.45 -26.98 -0.06
C HIS A 482 11.85 -26.19 -1.24
N VAL A 483 10.96 -25.23 -0.98
CA VAL A 483 10.42 -24.34 -2.02
C VAL A 483 11.53 -23.47 -2.61
N ALA A 484 12.46 -22.95 -1.79
CA ALA A 484 13.59 -22.18 -2.28
C ALA A 484 14.46 -23.00 -3.25
N GLN A 485 14.76 -24.26 -2.93
CA GLN A 485 15.50 -25.17 -3.82
C GLN A 485 14.76 -25.43 -5.13
N LEU A 486 13.44 -25.63 -5.08
CA LEU A 486 12.62 -25.80 -6.29
C LEU A 486 12.64 -24.51 -7.15
N PHE A 487 12.65 -23.35 -6.55
CA PHE A 487 12.72 -22.08 -7.28
C PHE A 487 14.12 -21.87 -7.89
N GLU A 488 15.18 -22.22 -7.17
CA GLU A 488 16.56 -22.15 -7.66
C GLU A 488 16.76 -23.05 -8.89
N GLU A 489 16.11 -24.22 -8.93
CA GLU A 489 16.21 -25.16 -10.04
C GLU A 489 15.28 -24.84 -11.22
N HIS A 490 14.05 -24.35 -10.93
CA HIS A 490 12.98 -24.28 -11.93
C HIS A 490 12.37 -22.88 -12.12
N GLY A 491 12.74 -21.90 -11.27
CA GLY A 491 12.06 -20.59 -11.15
C GLY A 491 10.71 -20.69 -10.47
N SER A 492 10.16 -19.54 -10.05
CA SER A 492 8.90 -19.44 -9.30
C SER A 492 7.68 -19.99 -10.05
N ILE A 493 7.74 -20.11 -11.38
CA ILE A 493 6.69 -20.72 -12.21
C ILE A 493 6.38 -22.15 -11.80
N VAL A 494 7.32 -22.87 -11.19
CA VAL A 494 7.08 -24.23 -10.67
C VAL A 494 5.93 -24.26 -9.65
N TRP A 495 5.75 -23.21 -8.86
CA TRP A 495 4.65 -23.06 -7.93
C TRP A 495 3.28 -23.22 -8.58
N TRP A 496 3.11 -22.68 -9.77
CA TRP A 496 1.86 -22.72 -10.51
C TRP A 496 1.66 -24.01 -11.31
N LYS A 497 2.76 -24.67 -11.69
CA LYS A 497 2.73 -25.92 -12.46
C LYS A 497 2.42 -27.15 -11.62
N ARG A 498 2.81 -27.19 -10.34
CA ARG A 498 2.70 -28.36 -9.48
C ARG A 498 1.60 -28.20 -8.44
N GLY A 499 1.02 -29.32 -7.99
CA GLY A 499 0.12 -29.37 -6.85
C GLY A 499 0.83 -29.10 -5.52
N ALA A 500 0.09 -28.80 -4.45
CA ALA A 500 0.69 -28.54 -3.15
C ALA A 500 1.55 -29.72 -2.66
N LYS A 501 1.09 -30.94 -2.86
CA LYS A 501 1.79 -32.16 -2.45
C LYS A 501 3.13 -32.35 -3.15
N ASP A 502 3.23 -31.95 -4.43
CA ASP A 502 4.46 -32.06 -5.22
C ASP A 502 5.47 -30.93 -4.94
N LEU A 503 5.06 -29.93 -4.17
CA LEU A 503 5.87 -28.78 -3.72
C LEU A 503 6.31 -28.93 -2.26
N LEU A 504 5.80 -29.91 -1.54
CA LEU A 504 6.22 -30.26 -0.19
C LEU A 504 7.35 -31.28 -0.22
N PRO A 505 8.20 -31.35 0.82
CA PRO A 505 9.20 -32.39 0.95
C PRO A 505 8.59 -33.81 0.86
N GLU A 506 9.31 -34.75 0.29
CA GLU A 506 8.84 -36.14 0.19
C GLU A 506 8.49 -36.72 1.57
N GLY A 507 7.30 -37.31 1.69
CA GLY A 507 6.82 -37.87 2.96
C GLY A 507 6.41 -36.83 4.01
N PHE A 508 6.27 -35.55 3.65
CA PHE A 508 5.84 -34.50 4.59
C PHE A 508 4.46 -34.83 5.18
N THR A 509 4.34 -34.69 6.50
CA THR A 509 3.09 -34.90 7.25
C THR A 509 2.82 -33.77 8.20
N HIS A 510 1.55 -33.47 8.47
CA HIS A 510 1.13 -32.46 9.43
C HIS A 510 -0.10 -32.93 10.20
N SER A 511 -0.17 -32.62 11.50
CA SER A 511 -1.28 -33.04 12.37
C SER A 511 -2.64 -32.52 11.92
N GLY A 512 -2.70 -31.38 11.29
CA GLY A 512 -3.91 -30.77 10.72
C GLY A 512 -4.34 -31.39 9.37
N SER A 513 -3.57 -32.34 8.82
CA SER A 513 -3.86 -33.03 7.55
C SER A 513 -3.84 -34.55 7.76
N PRO A 514 -4.84 -35.11 8.44
CA PRO A 514 -4.88 -36.56 8.75
C PRO A 514 -4.98 -37.44 7.51
N ASN A 515 -5.50 -36.93 6.39
CA ASN A 515 -5.58 -37.66 5.12
C ASN A 515 -4.40 -37.35 4.18
N GLY A 516 -3.47 -36.50 4.61
CA GLY A 516 -2.32 -36.07 3.81
C GLY A 516 -2.66 -35.17 2.63
N GLU A 517 -3.78 -34.46 2.72
CA GLU A 517 -4.18 -33.46 1.73
C GLU A 517 -3.70 -32.05 2.15
N PHE A 518 -3.20 -31.27 1.19
CA PHE A 518 -2.69 -29.94 1.39
C PHE A 518 -3.14 -29.02 0.28
N THR A 519 -3.36 -27.77 0.63
CA THR A 519 -3.52 -26.70 -0.35
C THR A 519 -2.36 -25.71 -0.22
N LYS A 520 -2.22 -24.77 -1.16
CA LYS A 520 -1.16 -23.77 -1.18
C LYS A 520 -1.73 -22.38 -1.37
N GLU A 521 -0.97 -21.38 -0.93
CA GLU A 521 -1.32 -19.99 -1.13
C GLU A 521 -1.32 -19.63 -2.63
N THR A 522 -2.22 -18.74 -3.00
CA THR A 522 -2.35 -18.23 -4.37
C THR A 522 -1.97 -16.75 -4.49
N ASP A 523 -1.75 -16.08 -3.36
CA ASP A 523 -1.25 -14.72 -3.35
C ASP A 523 0.25 -14.69 -3.64
N ILE A 524 0.69 -13.61 -4.27
CA ILE A 524 2.10 -13.32 -4.51
C ILE A 524 2.60 -12.29 -3.49
N MET A 525 3.91 -12.19 -3.33
CA MET A 525 4.52 -11.13 -2.53
C MET A 525 4.35 -9.76 -3.19
N ASP A 526 4.31 -8.72 -2.37
CA ASP A 526 4.45 -7.34 -2.82
C ASP A 526 5.78 -7.16 -3.54
N VAL A 527 5.79 -6.50 -4.69
CA VAL A 527 7.00 -6.23 -5.48
C VAL A 527 8.09 -5.47 -4.72
N TRP A 528 7.71 -4.67 -3.72
CA TRP A 528 8.68 -4.02 -2.83
C TRP A 528 9.45 -5.00 -1.94
N PHE A 529 8.93 -6.22 -1.75
CA PHE A 529 9.67 -7.29 -1.09
C PHE A 529 10.81 -7.81 -1.97
N ASP A 530 10.60 -7.84 -3.29
CA ASP A 530 11.63 -8.24 -4.27
C ASP A 530 12.83 -7.28 -4.18
N SER A 531 12.60 -5.98 -4.42
CA SER A 531 13.68 -4.98 -4.33
C SER A 531 14.21 -4.80 -2.91
N GLY A 532 13.39 -5.02 -1.89
CA GLY A 532 13.78 -5.02 -0.49
C GLY A 532 14.70 -6.18 -0.07
N SER A 533 14.75 -7.26 -0.87
CA SER A 533 15.61 -8.44 -0.63
C SER A 533 16.95 -8.37 -1.36
N SER A 534 17.23 -7.30 -2.11
CA SER A 534 18.42 -7.18 -2.98
C SER A 534 19.77 -7.05 -2.23
N TRP A 535 19.75 -6.97 -0.94
CA TRP A 535 20.95 -6.95 -0.08
C TRP A 535 21.48 -8.37 0.25
N ASN A 536 20.66 -9.39 0.07
CA ASN A 536 20.93 -10.80 0.44
C ASN A 536 21.78 -11.52 -0.62
#